data_62f0e2673916dd98df1f6ff842ba1b5e
#
_entry.id   62f0e2673916dd98df1f6ff842ba1b5e
#
_cell.length_a   1.000
_cell.length_b   1.000
_cell.length_c   1.000
_cell.angle_alpha   90.00
_cell.angle_beta   90.00
_cell.angle_gamma   90.00
#
_symmetry.space_group_name_H-M   'P 1'
#
loop_
_entity.id
_entity.type
_entity.pdbx_description
1 polymer ?
#
loop_
_entity_poly.entity_id
_entity_poly.type
_entity_poly.pdbx_seq_one_letter_code
_entity_poly.pdbx_strand_id
1 'polypeptide(L)'
;MTNVFVISAPSGSGKSTLVSKARELVPGLHFSVSYTTRAPRGKERNGREYYFISRQEFEEMIRKDEFLEYAEVFGTGTDYYGTARRFLRESEQERDDLLLDIDVQGAAQIKSKIPEATSIFILPPDRKELEKRLRVRGLDSAEVIQRRLANASREIENYSKYDYILVNDCLPDSIDALTSILLAERLQRSGVERSADGTKIMERAERCRLRNMKERLQPILASFRLSRR
;
A
#
# COMPACT_ATOMS: atom_id res chain seq x y z
N MET A 1 9.55 -1.52 20.11
CA MET A 1 9.43 -0.47 19.06
C MET A 1 8.42 -0.94 18.06
N THR A 2 7.47 -0.10 17.69
CA THR A 2 6.44 -0.35 16.67
C THR A 2 7.08 -0.35 15.28
N ASN A 3 6.81 -1.37 14.44
CA ASN A 3 7.16 -1.29 13.05
C ASN A 3 6.11 -0.45 12.31
N VAL A 4 6.53 0.33 11.33
CA VAL A 4 5.64 1.04 10.43
C VAL A 4 5.77 0.42 9.05
N PHE A 5 4.67 -0.16 8.56
CA PHE A 5 4.58 -0.76 7.24
C PHE A 5 3.76 0.15 6.32
N VAL A 6 4.31 0.44 5.16
CA VAL A 6 3.64 1.22 4.12
C VAL A 6 3.39 0.33 2.91
N ILE A 7 2.12 0.18 2.53
CA ILE A 7 1.74 -0.59 1.35
C ILE A 7 1.15 0.35 0.32
N SER A 8 1.72 0.34 -0.88
CA SER A 8 1.18 1.07 -2.03
C SER A 8 1.01 0.16 -3.23
N ALA A 9 0.11 0.51 -4.11
CA ALA A 9 -0.15 -0.25 -5.33
C ALA A 9 -0.93 0.59 -6.33
N PRO A 10 -0.77 0.34 -7.62
CA PRO A 10 -1.69 0.87 -8.62
C PRO A 10 -3.11 0.36 -8.40
N SER A 11 -4.08 1.22 -8.73
CA SER A 11 -5.49 0.85 -8.61
C SER A 11 -5.81 -0.39 -9.43
N GLY A 12 -6.41 -1.41 -8.80
CA GLY A 12 -6.72 -2.68 -9.44
C GLY A 12 -5.69 -3.80 -9.22
N SER A 13 -4.55 -3.53 -8.57
CA SER A 13 -3.51 -4.53 -8.29
C SER A 13 -3.88 -5.57 -7.22
N GLY A 14 -5.03 -5.41 -6.54
CA GLY A 14 -5.49 -6.35 -5.50
C GLY A 14 -5.02 -6.01 -4.09
N LYS A 15 -4.48 -4.80 -3.85
CA LYS A 15 -3.98 -4.33 -2.55
C LYS A 15 -4.95 -4.57 -1.40
N SER A 16 -6.20 -4.12 -1.50
CA SER A 16 -7.19 -4.21 -0.42
C SER A 16 -7.48 -5.65 0.01
N THR A 17 -7.49 -6.60 -0.95
CA THR A 17 -7.65 -8.02 -0.64
C THR A 17 -6.45 -8.57 0.14
N LEU A 18 -5.23 -8.24 -0.31
CA LEU A 18 -4.00 -8.67 0.36
C LEU A 18 -3.87 -8.08 1.75
N VAL A 19 -4.14 -6.78 1.91
CA VAL A 19 -4.13 -6.09 3.20
C VAL A 19 -5.16 -6.70 4.16
N SER A 20 -6.39 -6.97 3.69
CA SER A 20 -7.42 -7.63 4.52
C SER A 20 -6.95 -8.99 5.01
N LYS A 21 -6.37 -9.82 4.14
CA LYS A 21 -5.87 -11.14 4.50
C LYS A 21 -4.65 -11.08 5.43
N ALA A 22 -3.73 -10.15 5.20
CA ALA A 22 -2.59 -9.96 6.10
C ALA A 22 -3.06 -9.59 7.52
N ARG A 23 -4.07 -8.73 7.66
CA ARG A 23 -4.65 -8.36 8.96
C ARG A 23 -5.32 -9.53 9.69
N GLU A 24 -5.90 -10.47 8.95
CA GLU A 24 -6.49 -11.69 9.54
C GLU A 24 -5.41 -12.67 10.04
N LEU A 25 -4.26 -12.73 9.34
CA LEU A 25 -3.22 -13.74 9.56
C LEU A 25 -2.06 -13.26 10.46
N VAL A 26 -1.85 -11.95 10.57
CA VAL A 26 -0.75 -11.36 11.35
C VAL A 26 -1.34 -10.62 12.55
N PRO A 27 -1.32 -11.23 13.76
CA PRO A 27 -1.80 -10.57 14.97
C PRO A 27 -0.92 -9.37 15.35
N GLY A 28 -1.46 -8.41 16.08
CA GLY A 28 -0.73 -7.21 16.50
C GLY A 28 -0.38 -6.31 15.32
N LEU A 29 -1.34 -6.12 14.40
CA LEU A 29 -1.21 -5.26 13.24
C LEU A 29 -2.33 -4.20 13.25
N HIS A 30 -2.01 -3.01 13.75
CA HIS A 30 -2.92 -1.88 13.80
C HIS A 30 -3.06 -1.26 12.41
N PHE A 31 -4.27 -1.24 11.86
CA PHE A 31 -4.54 -0.69 10.54
C PHE A 31 -5.03 0.75 10.61
N SER A 32 -4.36 1.66 9.92
CA SER A 32 -4.82 3.04 9.83
C SER A 32 -5.95 3.19 8.81
N VAL A 33 -7.07 3.74 9.25
CA VAL A 33 -8.15 4.16 8.35
C VAL A 33 -7.88 5.61 7.94
N SER A 34 -7.61 5.86 6.66
CA SER A 34 -7.30 7.21 6.16
C SER A 34 -8.50 8.14 6.22
N TYR A 35 -8.23 9.43 6.38
CA TYR A 35 -9.20 10.51 6.24
C TYR A 35 -9.31 10.95 4.78
N THR A 36 -10.50 11.36 4.37
CA THR A 36 -10.71 11.92 3.02
C THR A 36 -11.82 12.97 3.01
N THR A 37 -11.68 13.95 2.11
CA THR A 37 -12.75 14.92 1.82
C THR A 37 -13.70 14.47 0.74
N ARG A 38 -13.39 13.34 0.08
CA ARG A 38 -14.26 12.73 -0.91
C ARG A 38 -15.55 12.21 -0.27
N ALA A 39 -16.68 12.39 -0.95
CA ALA A 39 -17.93 11.76 -0.54
C ALA A 39 -17.84 10.22 -0.59
N PRO A 40 -18.54 9.51 0.32
CA PRO A 40 -18.64 8.06 0.30
C PRO A 40 -19.17 7.52 -1.04
N ARG A 41 -18.68 6.37 -1.50
CA ARG A 41 -19.14 5.69 -2.71
C ARG A 41 -19.86 4.39 -2.35
N GLY A 42 -21.02 4.19 -2.94
CA GLY A 42 -21.76 2.94 -2.78
C GLY A 42 -22.03 2.57 -1.32
N LYS A 43 -21.39 1.50 -0.84
CA LYS A 43 -21.58 0.95 0.51
C LYS A 43 -20.47 1.33 1.50
N GLU A 44 -19.59 2.26 1.16
CA GLU A 44 -18.54 2.73 2.05
C GLU A 44 -19.11 3.35 3.33
N ARG A 45 -18.49 3.08 4.47
CA ARG A 45 -18.93 3.53 5.79
C ARG A 45 -17.86 4.36 6.47
N ASN A 46 -18.30 5.42 7.16
CA ASN A 46 -17.40 6.26 7.94
C ASN A 46 -16.70 5.45 9.06
N GLY A 47 -15.39 5.62 9.18
CA GLY A 47 -14.55 4.91 10.16
C GLY A 47 -14.19 3.48 9.77
N ARG A 48 -14.64 2.99 8.61
CA ARG A 48 -14.33 1.64 8.12
C ARG A 48 -13.44 1.66 6.88
N GLU A 49 -13.94 2.20 5.76
CA GLU A 49 -13.15 2.37 4.54
C GLU A 49 -12.33 3.66 4.61
N TYR A 50 -12.95 4.74 5.07
CA TYR A 50 -12.35 6.06 5.32
C TYR A 50 -13.05 6.77 6.47
N TYR A 51 -12.37 7.77 7.06
CA TYR A 51 -13.02 8.84 7.81
C TYR A 51 -13.39 9.93 6.80
N PHE A 52 -14.68 10.04 6.49
CA PHE A 52 -15.20 11.06 5.57
C PHE A 52 -15.45 12.34 6.35
N ILE A 53 -14.67 13.37 6.07
CA ILE A 53 -14.77 14.68 6.72
C ILE A 53 -14.89 15.81 5.69
N SER A 54 -15.32 16.97 6.14
CA SER A 54 -15.36 18.15 5.28
C SER A 54 -13.95 18.64 4.93
N ARG A 55 -13.84 19.40 3.83
CA ARG A 55 -12.57 20.05 3.45
C ARG A 55 -12.07 20.97 4.55
N GLN A 56 -12.98 21.72 5.20
CA GLN A 56 -12.64 22.64 6.29
C GLN A 56 -12.02 21.90 7.49
N GLU A 57 -12.62 20.77 7.91
CA GLU A 57 -12.08 19.93 8.98
C GLU A 57 -10.71 19.37 8.60
N PHE A 58 -10.54 18.90 7.37
CA PHE A 58 -9.26 18.39 6.90
C PHE A 58 -8.16 19.46 6.94
N GLU A 59 -8.44 20.66 6.42
CA GLU A 59 -7.52 21.79 6.43
C GLU A 59 -7.20 22.26 7.86
N GLU A 60 -8.15 22.15 8.79
CA GLU A 60 -7.90 22.39 10.21
C GLU A 60 -6.94 21.36 10.82
N MET A 61 -7.12 20.09 10.50
CA MET A 61 -6.19 19.02 10.91
C MET A 61 -4.78 19.25 10.34
N ILE A 62 -4.65 19.76 9.10
CA ILE A 62 -3.35 20.15 8.52
C ILE A 62 -2.71 21.26 9.37
N ARG A 63 -3.47 22.33 9.68
CA ARG A 63 -2.95 23.46 10.50
C ARG A 63 -2.49 23.03 11.89
N LYS A 64 -3.13 22.00 12.46
CA LYS A 64 -2.78 21.42 13.77
C LYS A 64 -1.67 20.35 13.69
N ASP A 65 -1.09 20.11 12.53
CA ASP A 65 -0.09 19.03 12.28
C ASP A 65 -0.56 17.65 12.74
N GLU A 66 -1.85 17.34 12.54
CA GLU A 66 -2.45 16.08 12.97
C GLU A 66 -2.21 14.92 11.99
N PHE A 67 -1.63 15.18 10.81
CA PHE A 67 -1.35 14.15 9.81
C PHE A 67 0.11 13.68 9.83
N LEU A 68 0.30 12.36 9.72
CA LEU A 68 1.60 11.74 9.37
C LEU A 68 1.97 12.07 7.92
N GLU A 69 0.99 11.92 7.02
CA GLU A 69 1.08 12.25 5.61
C GLU A 69 -0.29 12.72 5.12
N TYR A 70 -0.32 13.51 4.08
CA TYR A 70 -1.53 13.82 3.32
C TYR A 70 -1.18 14.21 1.88
N ALA A 71 -2.13 14.00 0.98
CA ALA A 71 -1.99 14.37 -0.42
C ALA A 71 -3.32 14.88 -0.97
N GLU A 72 -3.23 15.79 -1.92
CA GLU A 72 -4.35 16.23 -2.75
C GLU A 72 -4.35 15.39 -4.03
N VAL A 73 -5.42 14.64 -4.27
CA VAL A 73 -5.54 13.72 -5.41
C VAL A 73 -6.48 14.30 -6.45
N PHE A 74 -5.95 14.58 -7.62
CA PHE A 74 -6.72 15.08 -8.75
C PHE A 74 -7.55 13.97 -9.40
N GLY A 75 -8.88 14.08 -9.34
CA GLY A 75 -9.83 13.14 -9.92
C GLY A 75 -10.96 13.87 -10.64
N THR A 76 -12.20 13.66 -10.21
CA THR A 76 -13.39 14.43 -10.60
C THR A 76 -13.53 15.73 -9.79
N GLY A 77 -12.65 15.97 -8.84
CA GLY A 77 -12.45 17.12 -7.97
C GLY A 77 -11.09 17.01 -7.32
N THR A 78 -10.71 18.00 -6.52
CA THR A 78 -9.49 17.98 -5.70
C THR A 78 -9.85 17.46 -4.32
N ASP A 79 -9.70 16.16 -4.09
CA ASP A 79 -9.97 15.54 -2.80
C ASP A 79 -8.66 15.34 -2.03
N TYR A 80 -8.70 15.60 -0.73
CA TYR A 80 -7.62 15.25 0.18
C TYR A 80 -7.76 13.81 0.68
N TYR A 81 -6.60 13.18 0.89
CA TYR A 81 -6.45 11.93 1.61
C TYR A 81 -5.30 12.08 2.59
N GLY A 82 -5.40 11.49 3.79
CA GLY A 82 -4.32 11.58 4.76
C GLY A 82 -4.46 10.60 5.91
N THR A 83 -3.33 10.28 6.52
CA THR A 83 -3.22 9.39 7.68
C THR A 83 -2.94 10.19 8.93
N ALA A 84 -3.81 10.11 9.93
CA ALA A 84 -3.64 10.86 11.16
C ALA A 84 -2.52 10.29 12.05
N ARG A 85 -1.77 11.17 12.72
CA ARG A 85 -0.69 10.82 13.67
C ARG A 85 -1.18 9.99 14.87
N ARG A 86 -2.47 10.07 15.20
CA ARG A 86 -3.04 9.29 16.31
C ARG A 86 -2.83 7.79 16.12
N PHE A 87 -2.91 7.26 14.89
CA PHE A 87 -2.72 5.83 14.62
C PHE A 87 -1.32 5.33 15.01
N LEU A 88 -0.28 6.15 14.82
CA LEU A 88 1.06 5.78 15.26
C LEU A 88 1.13 5.74 16.80
N ARG A 89 0.54 6.73 17.48
CA ARG A 89 0.50 6.76 18.95
C ARG A 89 -0.31 5.60 19.54
N GLU A 90 -1.46 5.28 18.94
CA GLU A 90 -2.32 4.15 19.33
C GLU A 90 -1.56 2.83 19.18
N SER A 91 -0.89 2.58 18.03
CA SER A 91 -0.11 1.37 17.81
C SER A 91 1.10 1.25 18.75
N GLU A 92 1.77 2.36 19.10
CA GLU A 92 2.85 2.38 20.09
C GLU A 92 2.35 2.01 21.49
N GLN A 93 1.20 2.53 21.91
CA GLN A 93 0.57 2.22 23.20
C GLN A 93 0.14 0.75 23.30
N GLU A 94 -0.42 0.20 22.22
CA GLU A 94 -0.86 -1.20 22.12
C GLU A 94 0.30 -2.17 21.88
N ARG A 95 1.50 -1.65 21.56
CA ARG A 95 2.68 -2.43 21.14
C ARG A 95 2.44 -3.24 19.88
N ASP A 96 1.56 -2.75 19.04
CA ASP A 96 1.26 -3.28 17.72
C ASP A 96 2.13 -2.63 16.64
N ASP A 97 2.24 -3.26 15.49
CA ASP A 97 2.81 -2.64 14.30
C ASP A 97 1.75 -1.82 13.57
N LEU A 98 2.16 -0.70 12.97
CA LEU A 98 1.28 0.16 12.19
C LEU A 98 1.31 -0.22 10.71
N LEU A 99 0.14 -0.49 10.12
CA LEU A 99 -0.02 -0.76 8.70
C LEU A 99 -0.74 0.40 8.00
N LEU A 100 -0.06 1.03 7.06
CA LEU A 100 -0.53 2.14 6.24
C LEU A 100 -0.84 1.66 4.82
N ASP A 101 -2.11 1.83 4.38
CA ASP A 101 -2.57 1.60 3.01
C ASP A 101 -2.71 2.95 2.31
N ILE A 102 -1.63 3.43 1.68
CA ILE A 102 -1.52 4.78 1.11
C ILE A 102 -0.96 4.78 -0.31
N ASP A 103 -1.09 5.91 -1.00
CA ASP A 103 -0.55 6.09 -2.34
C ASP A 103 0.96 6.36 -2.34
N VAL A 104 1.54 6.51 -3.53
CA VAL A 104 2.99 6.74 -3.70
C VAL A 104 3.47 8.09 -3.15
N GLN A 105 2.59 9.10 -3.09
CA GLN A 105 2.93 10.41 -2.55
C GLN A 105 2.99 10.36 -1.03
N GLY A 106 1.98 9.74 -0.40
CA GLY A 106 1.95 9.49 1.04
C GLY A 106 3.12 8.61 1.48
N ALA A 107 3.43 7.55 0.72
CA ALA A 107 4.57 6.67 1.00
C ALA A 107 5.90 7.43 1.02
N ALA A 108 6.12 8.35 0.08
CA ALA A 108 7.31 9.18 0.04
C ALA A 108 7.42 10.11 1.27
N GLN A 109 6.28 10.69 1.71
CA GLN A 109 6.24 11.52 2.92
C GLN A 109 6.55 10.71 4.18
N ILE A 110 5.95 9.50 4.32
CA ILE A 110 6.25 8.61 5.45
C ILE A 110 7.72 8.24 5.46
N LYS A 111 8.29 7.84 4.33
CA LYS A 111 9.72 7.46 4.23
C LYS A 111 10.66 8.60 4.59
N SER A 112 10.26 9.85 4.30
CA SER A 112 11.02 11.05 4.70
C SER A 112 10.94 11.33 6.21
N LYS A 113 9.78 11.10 6.84
CA LYS A 113 9.55 11.38 8.28
C LYS A 113 9.97 10.21 9.17
N ILE A 114 9.84 8.98 8.67
CA ILE A 114 10.13 7.71 9.34
C ILE A 114 11.00 6.86 8.40
N PRO A 115 12.31 7.15 8.27
CA PRO A 115 13.19 6.46 7.32
C PRO A 115 13.25 4.93 7.51
N GLU A 116 13.05 4.47 8.74
CA GLU A 116 12.99 3.05 9.12
C GLU A 116 11.67 2.36 8.77
N ALA A 117 10.64 3.08 8.30
CA ALA A 117 9.41 2.46 7.84
C ALA A 117 9.68 1.49 6.69
N THR A 118 9.10 0.31 6.76
CA THR A 118 9.23 -0.70 5.70
C THR A 118 8.20 -0.45 4.62
N SER A 119 8.64 -0.21 3.40
CA SER A 119 7.79 0.09 2.26
C SER A 119 7.65 -1.08 1.31
N ILE A 120 6.40 -1.41 0.94
CA ILE A 120 6.03 -2.56 0.11
C ILE A 120 5.21 -2.05 -1.07
N PHE A 121 5.65 -2.35 -2.30
CA PHE A 121 4.91 -1.99 -3.50
C PHE A 121 4.31 -3.23 -4.15
N ILE A 122 2.98 -3.25 -4.30
CA ILE A 122 2.26 -4.35 -4.92
C ILE A 122 2.06 -4.06 -6.41
N LEU A 123 2.52 -4.96 -7.26
CA LEU A 123 2.37 -4.89 -8.71
C LEU A 123 1.39 -5.93 -9.23
N PRO A 124 0.62 -5.66 -10.27
CA PRO A 124 -0.01 -6.71 -11.06
C PRO A 124 1.06 -7.42 -11.90
N PRO A 125 0.81 -8.65 -12.41
CA PRO A 125 1.79 -9.38 -13.20
C PRO A 125 2.11 -8.72 -14.55
N ASP A 126 1.15 -8.02 -15.12
CA ASP A 126 1.32 -7.22 -16.33
C ASP A 126 0.15 -6.21 -16.50
N ARG A 127 0.27 -5.34 -17.55
CA ARG A 127 -0.76 -4.37 -17.90
C ARG A 127 -2.08 -5.02 -18.34
N LYS A 128 -2.02 -6.15 -19.05
CA LYS A 128 -3.19 -6.85 -19.59
C LYS A 128 -4.05 -7.43 -18.47
N GLU A 129 -3.41 -8.05 -17.49
CA GLU A 129 -4.11 -8.56 -16.30
C GLU A 129 -4.70 -7.41 -15.46
N LEU A 130 -3.98 -6.29 -15.31
CA LEU A 130 -4.54 -5.11 -14.65
C LEU A 130 -5.79 -4.60 -15.37
N GLU A 131 -5.75 -4.46 -16.69
CA GLU A 131 -6.91 -4.05 -17.49
C GLU A 131 -8.10 -5.00 -17.31
N LYS A 132 -7.85 -6.31 -17.36
CA LYS A 132 -8.86 -7.33 -17.11
C LYS A 132 -9.52 -7.17 -15.74
N ARG A 133 -8.72 -7.00 -14.67
CA ARG A 133 -9.22 -6.78 -13.30
C ARG A 133 -10.05 -5.51 -13.17
N LEU A 134 -9.67 -4.43 -13.85
CA LEU A 134 -10.44 -3.19 -13.88
C LEU A 134 -11.80 -3.37 -14.60
N ARG A 135 -11.82 -4.11 -15.73
CA ARG A 135 -13.05 -4.40 -16.49
C ARG A 135 -14.02 -5.29 -15.72
N VAL A 136 -13.53 -6.35 -15.05
CA VAL A 136 -14.37 -7.30 -14.29
C VAL A 136 -15.12 -6.64 -13.14
N ARG A 137 -14.58 -5.55 -12.56
CA ARG A 137 -15.31 -4.77 -11.54
C ARG A 137 -16.59 -4.11 -12.06
N GLY A 138 -16.73 -3.93 -13.38
CA GLY A 138 -17.97 -3.52 -14.05
C GLY A 138 -18.49 -2.12 -13.72
N LEU A 139 -17.68 -1.29 -13.06
CA LEU A 139 -18.08 0.02 -12.52
C LEU A 139 -17.59 1.20 -13.37
N ASP A 140 -16.78 0.95 -14.40
CA ASP A 140 -16.06 1.99 -15.13
C ASP A 140 -16.34 1.93 -16.64
N SER A 141 -16.45 3.09 -17.29
CA SER A 141 -16.46 3.19 -18.76
C SER A 141 -15.06 2.88 -19.34
N ALA A 142 -14.99 2.65 -20.65
CA ALA A 142 -13.73 2.39 -21.33
C ALA A 142 -12.71 3.54 -21.14
N GLU A 143 -13.17 4.79 -21.17
CA GLU A 143 -12.35 6.00 -20.98
C GLU A 143 -11.79 6.05 -19.55
N VAL A 144 -12.60 5.69 -18.55
CA VAL A 144 -12.18 5.63 -17.14
C VAL A 144 -11.11 4.55 -16.95
N ILE A 145 -11.29 3.38 -17.60
CA ILE A 145 -10.30 2.30 -17.55
C ILE A 145 -8.97 2.76 -18.18
N GLN A 146 -8.98 3.41 -19.34
CA GLN A 146 -7.76 3.91 -19.97
C GLN A 146 -7.04 4.95 -19.09
N ARG A 147 -7.80 5.86 -18.45
CA ARG A 147 -7.23 6.82 -17.49
C ARG A 147 -6.60 6.12 -16.30
N ARG A 148 -7.26 5.08 -15.74
CA ARG A 148 -6.70 4.28 -14.63
C ARG A 148 -5.41 3.54 -15.01
N LEU A 149 -5.36 2.99 -16.24
CA LEU A 149 -4.16 2.34 -16.76
C LEU A 149 -3.00 3.33 -16.95
N ALA A 150 -3.29 4.55 -17.42
CA ALA A 150 -2.29 5.61 -17.53
C ALA A 150 -1.76 6.06 -16.16
N ASN A 151 -2.65 6.20 -15.17
CA ASN A 151 -2.25 6.49 -13.80
C ASN A 151 -1.41 5.37 -13.19
N ALA A 152 -1.82 4.11 -13.39
CA ALA A 152 -1.07 2.93 -12.93
C ALA A 152 0.37 2.92 -13.50
N SER A 153 0.55 3.27 -14.79
CA SER A 153 1.88 3.37 -15.39
C SER A 153 2.76 4.41 -14.67
N ARG A 154 2.21 5.58 -14.31
CA ARG A 154 2.92 6.62 -13.56
C ARG A 154 3.24 6.20 -12.12
N GLU A 155 2.30 5.53 -11.44
CA GLU A 155 2.51 5.03 -10.08
C GLU A 155 3.61 3.96 -10.08
N ILE A 156 3.62 3.06 -11.06
CA ILE A 156 4.63 2.00 -11.22
C ILE A 156 6.04 2.56 -11.38
N GLU A 157 6.24 3.72 -12.00
CA GLU A 157 7.56 4.37 -12.11
C GLU A 157 8.23 4.60 -10.74
N ASN A 158 7.45 4.63 -9.65
CA ASN A 158 7.98 4.80 -8.30
C ASN A 158 8.44 3.50 -7.63
N TYR A 159 8.32 2.34 -8.26
CA TYR A 159 8.65 1.04 -7.67
C TYR A 159 10.06 0.99 -7.03
N SER A 160 11.03 1.66 -7.64
CA SER A 160 12.43 1.66 -7.17
C SER A 160 12.66 2.38 -5.84
N LYS A 161 11.67 3.07 -5.32
CA LYS A 161 11.71 3.77 -4.03
C LYS A 161 11.27 2.89 -2.84
N TYR A 162 10.86 1.63 -3.11
CA TYR A 162 10.32 0.72 -2.11
C TYR A 162 11.36 -0.34 -1.71
N ASP A 163 11.26 -0.80 -0.46
CA ASP A 163 12.14 -1.83 0.08
C ASP A 163 11.80 -3.22 -0.48
N TYR A 164 10.50 -3.47 -0.67
CA TYR A 164 9.96 -4.72 -1.16
C TYR A 164 9.03 -4.52 -2.34
N ILE A 165 9.07 -5.47 -3.28
CA ILE A 165 8.15 -5.55 -4.40
C ILE A 165 7.42 -6.89 -4.34
N LEU A 166 6.10 -6.85 -4.36
CA LEU A 166 5.24 -8.02 -4.39
C LEU A 166 4.45 -8.04 -5.70
N VAL A 167 4.64 -9.07 -6.51
CA VAL A 167 3.85 -9.27 -7.72
C VAL A 167 2.63 -10.12 -7.38
N ASN A 168 1.44 -9.52 -7.46
CA ASN A 168 0.17 -10.17 -7.17
C ASN A 168 -0.36 -10.92 -8.41
N ASP A 169 0.26 -12.07 -8.66
CA ASP A 169 -0.08 -12.99 -9.74
C ASP A 169 -1.04 -14.09 -9.25
N CYS A 170 -0.63 -14.84 -8.25
CA CYS A 170 -1.41 -15.88 -7.57
C CYS A 170 -1.77 -15.37 -6.15
N LEU A 171 -3.06 -15.33 -5.82
CA LEU A 171 -3.51 -14.76 -4.54
C LEU A 171 -2.94 -15.47 -3.31
N PRO A 172 -2.95 -16.82 -3.19
CA PRO A 172 -2.34 -17.53 -2.06
C PRO A 172 -0.86 -17.19 -1.87
N ASP A 173 -0.07 -17.24 -2.95
CA ASP A 173 1.37 -16.97 -2.89
C ASP A 173 1.66 -15.52 -2.50
N SER A 174 0.79 -14.60 -2.96
CA SER A 174 0.91 -13.18 -2.65
C SER A 174 0.56 -12.88 -1.19
N ILE A 175 -0.43 -13.59 -0.61
CA ILE A 175 -0.75 -13.52 0.82
C ILE A 175 0.44 -14.01 1.63
N ASP A 176 0.97 -15.19 1.28
CA ASP A 176 2.13 -15.78 1.95
C ASP A 176 3.38 -14.88 1.87
N ALA A 177 3.60 -14.25 0.73
CA ALA A 177 4.70 -13.31 0.56
C ALA A 177 4.53 -12.06 1.43
N LEU A 178 3.34 -11.44 1.43
CA LEU A 178 3.06 -10.27 2.24
C LEU A 178 3.20 -10.56 3.73
N THR A 179 2.57 -11.64 4.23
CA THR A 179 2.67 -12.04 5.63
C THR A 179 4.12 -12.35 6.02
N SER A 180 4.89 -13.00 5.13
CA SER A 180 6.31 -13.27 5.37
C SER A 180 7.13 -11.99 5.47
N ILE A 181 6.86 -10.96 4.66
CA ILE A 181 7.55 -9.65 4.77
C ILE A 181 7.28 -9.03 6.13
N LEU A 182 6.00 -8.96 6.56
CA LEU A 182 5.62 -8.36 7.85
C LEU A 182 6.27 -9.09 9.03
N LEU A 183 6.22 -10.42 9.02
CA LEU A 183 6.81 -11.24 10.09
C LEU A 183 8.35 -11.21 10.07
N ALA A 184 8.98 -11.18 8.90
CA ALA A 184 10.43 -11.09 8.79
C ALA A 184 10.98 -9.79 9.39
N GLU A 185 10.32 -8.66 9.13
CA GLU A 185 10.72 -7.37 9.72
C GLU A 185 10.55 -7.36 11.25
N ARG A 186 9.51 -8.01 11.79
CA ARG A 186 9.36 -8.24 13.24
C ARG A 186 10.52 -9.04 13.81
N LEU A 187 10.84 -10.17 13.17
CA LEU A 187 11.93 -11.06 13.61
C LEU A 187 13.29 -10.35 13.58
N GLN A 188 13.54 -9.53 12.56
CA GLN A 188 14.79 -8.77 12.47
C GLN A 188 14.95 -7.78 13.63
N ARG A 189 13.85 -7.11 14.00
CA ARG A 189 13.88 -6.09 15.08
C ARG A 189 13.85 -6.71 16.48
N SER A 190 13.26 -7.90 16.63
CA SER A 190 13.17 -8.55 17.96
C SER A 190 14.51 -9.08 18.46
N GLY A 191 15.47 -9.31 17.57
CA GLY A 191 16.78 -9.91 17.93
C GLY A 191 16.70 -11.35 18.44
N VAL A 192 15.52 -11.99 18.36
CA VAL A 192 15.30 -13.36 18.84
C VAL A 192 16.00 -14.37 17.91
N GLU A 193 16.58 -15.42 18.51
CA GLU A 193 17.22 -16.51 17.77
C GLU A 193 16.23 -17.19 16.82
N ARG A 194 16.65 -17.47 15.59
CA ARG A 194 15.78 -17.89 14.51
C ARG A 194 15.43 -19.38 14.62
N SER A 195 14.14 -19.69 14.68
CA SER A 195 13.63 -21.05 14.47
C SER A 195 13.73 -21.46 12.99
N ALA A 196 13.58 -22.76 12.69
CA ALA A 196 13.52 -23.25 11.32
C ALA A 196 12.39 -22.56 10.48
N ASP A 197 11.24 -22.32 11.10
CA ASP A 197 10.13 -21.61 10.43
C ASP A 197 10.43 -20.11 10.24
N GLY A 198 11.10 -19.48 11.22
CA GLY A 198 11.61 -18.12 11.08
C GLY A 198 12.57 -17.96 9.89
N THR A 199 13.42 -18.97 9.65
CA THR A 199 14.34 -18.97 8.50
C THR A 199 13.57 -19.01 7.16
N LYS A 200 12.54 -19.85 7.02
CA LYS A 200 11.69 -19.91 5.82
C LYS A 200 10.95 -18.61 5.56
N ILE A 201 10.44 -17.97 6.63
CA ILE A 201 9.80 -16.65 6.55
C ILE A 201 10.78 -15.62 6.00
N MET A 202 11.99 -15.58 6.55
CA MET A 202 13.03 -14.66 6.11
C MET A 202 13.44 -14.88 4.65
N GLU A 203 13.63 -16.12 4.23
CA GLU A 203 13.96 -16.45 2.83
C GLU A 203 12.86 -16.02 1.85
N ARG A 204 11.58 -16.22 2.23
CA ARG A 204 10.46 -15.80 1.40
C ARG A 204 10.38 -14.28 1.29
N ALA A 205 10.54 -13.57 2.40
CA ALA A 205 10.60 -12.12 2.41
C ALA A 205 11.77 -11.58 1.56
N GLU A 206 12.96 -12.19 1.70
CA GLU A 206 14.16 -11.79 0.96
C GLU A 206 13.98 -11.88 -0.56
N ARG A 207 13.23 -12.87 -1.06
CA ARG A 207 12.89 -12.99 -2.50
C ARG A 207 12.09 -11.79 -3.00
N CYS A 208 11.38 -11.08 -2.11
CA CYS A 208 10.58 -9.89 -2.44
C CYS A 208 11.37 -8.58 -2.28
N ARG A 209 12.62 -8.61 -1.75
CA ARG A 209 13.46 -7.42 -1.69
C ARG A 209 13.71 -6.88 -3.11
N LEU A 210 13.61 -5.56 -3.29
CA LEU A 210 13.79 -4.90 -4.58
C LEU A 210 15.05 -5.37 -5.32
N ARG A 211 16.15 -5.52 -4.58
CA ARG A 211 17.45 -5.96 -5.14
C ARG A 211 17.40 -7.34 -5.81
N ASN A 212 16.49 -8.22 -5.36
CA ASN A 212 16.34 -9.60 -5.85
C ASN A 212 15.24 -9.72 -6.92
N MET A 213 14.53 -8.64 -7.22
CA MET A 213 13.37 -8.65 -8.12
C MET A 213 13.70 -8.19 -9.56
N LYS A 214 14.93 -7.79 -9.84
CA LYS A 214 15.32 -7.12 -11.10
C LYS A 214 14.85 -7.88 -12.35
N GLU A 215 15.15 -9.17 -12.44
CA GLU A 215 14.79 -10.01 -13.60
C GLU A 215 13.28 -10.16 -13.76
N ARG A 216 12.57 -10.43 -12.65
CA ARG A 216 11.11 -10.56 -12.63
C ARG A 216 10.39 -9.26 -12.99
N LEU A 217 10.97 -8.12 -12.64
CA LEU A 217 10.37 -6.80 -12.89
C LEU A 217 10.49 -6.35 -14.34
N GLN A 218 11.55 -6.73 -15.07
CA GLN A 218 11.77 -6.26 -16.45
C GLN A 218 10.56 -6.47 -17.37
N PRO A 219 9.98 -7.69 -17.51
CA PRO A 219 8.83 -7.90 -18.39
C PRO A 219 7.59 -7.16 -17.91
N ILE A 220 7.39 -7.07 -16.59
CA ILE A 220 6.26 -6.33 -15.99
C ILE A 220 6.34 -4.87 -16.38
N LEU A 221 7.48 -4.22 -16.08
CA LEU A 221 7.70 -2.80 -16.37
C LEU A 221 7.60 -2.51 -17.88
N ALA A 222 8.11 -3.42 -18.72
CA ALA A 222 8.00 -3.31 -20.17
C ALA A 222 6.53 -3.29 -20.64
N SER A 223 5.67 -4.09 -20.02
CA SER A 223 4.25 -4.14 -20.35
C SER A 223 3.50 -2.82 -20.10
N PHE A 224 3.99 -1.99 -19.15
CA PHE A 224 3.41 -0.69 -18.80
C PHE A 224 4.01 0.49 -19.58
N ARG A 225 5.13 0.29 -20.26
CA ARG A 225 5.69 1.34 -21.13
C ARG A 225 4.73 1.57 -22.28
N LEU A 226 4.14 2.75 -22.32
CA LEU A 226 3.39 3.18 -23.49
C LEU A 226 4.36 3.22 -24.65
N SER A 227 4.06 2.48 -25.73
CA SER A 227 4.76 2.71 -27.01
C SER A 227 4.63 4.19 -27.32
N ARG A 228 5.75 4.92 -27.28
CA ARG A 228 5.77 6.29 -27.80
C ARG A 228 5.42 6.17 -29.30
N ARG A 229 4.16 6.45 -29.63
CA ARG A 229 3.77 6.75 -31.00
C ARG A 229 4.05 8.20 -31.31
#